data_93c8e357470800c6b2b1f93b2023470e
#
_entry.id   93c8e357470800c6b2b1f93b2023470e
#
_cell.length_a   1.000
_cell.length_b   1.000
_cell.length_c   1.000
_cell.angle_alpha   90.00
_cell.angle_beta   90.00
_cell.angle_gamma   90.00
#
_symmetry.space_group_name_H-M   'P 1'
#
loop_
_entity.id
_entity.type
_entity.pdbx_description
1 polymer ?
#
loop_
_entity_poly.entity_id
_entity_poly.type
_entity_poly.pdbx_seq_one_letter_code
_entity_poly.pdbx_strand_id
1 'polypeptide(L)'
;MASRRDFLIGTAGLASVAVFRPAVARTRKLRFGVGPLLPSPEDTKKAYMPVFAYLAKELDSDFELTATTDWAGMAVAMGSGQLDVAWMGPWGYVIANNATNCQAVATVKYDDKPIYYAIIIARPDLPVSKFPDDTRGRSISFADVGSTSGWLIPTYYAKEVWKIDPRMFWKYSEGATHAANEVAVSAGQVDMATDFDRNRNAMIAAGRVKADSNKIIWQSSPLPNDAIALAHDAPTELSQHVQKVLTAITVEEAKSLLPPRYTGFVPATHATYASIEKAGLAVGKIKARAT
;
A
#
# COMPACT_ATOMS: atom_id res chain seq x y z
N MET A 1 77.84 -13.32 63.84
CA MET A 1 77.55 -14.25 62.76
C MET A 1 76.05 -14.20 62.48
N ALA A 2 75.67 -13.57 61.38
CA ALA A 2 74.28 -13.27 61.04
C ALA A 2 73.72 -14.28 60.03
N SER A 3 72.57 -14.84 60.33
CA SER A 3 71.81 -15.68 59.38
C SER A 3 70.68 -14.93 58.79
N ARG A 4 70.68 -14.86 57.46
CA ARG A 4 69.60 -14.28 56.63
C ARG A 4 68.44 -15.26 56.56
N ARG A 5 67.24 -14.79 56.78
CA ARG A 5 66.02 -15.50 56.39
C ARG A 5 65.25 -14.66 55.38
N ASP A 6 65.17 -15.17 54.18
CA ASP A 6 64.41 -14.53 53.05
C ASP A 6 62.95 -14.68 53.32
N PHE A 7 62.24 -13.57 53.15
CA PHE A 7 60.78 -13.48 53.23
C PHE A 7 60.24 -13.31 51.78
N LEU A 8 59.76 -14.43 51.26
CA LEU A 8 59.06 -14.42 49.95
C LEU A 8 57.62 -13.90 50.13
N ILE A 9 57.30 -12.71 49.62
CA ILE A 9 55.95 -12.22 49.55
C ILE A 9 55.40 -12.63 48.17
N GLY A 10 54.49 -13.59 48.19
CA GLY A 10 53.76 -14.01 47.01
C GLY A 10 52.64 -13.00 46.69
N THR A 11 52.79 -12.28 45.60
CA THR A 11 51.73 -11.44 45.03
C THR A 11 50.73 -12.33 44.30
N ALA A 12 49.54 -12.52 44.87
CA ALA A 12 48.39 -13.13 44.20
C ALA A 12 47.80 -12.12 43.20
N GLY A 13 48.08 -12.36 41.92
CA GLY A 13 47.47 -11.59 40.83
C GLY A 13 45.99 -11.96 40.69
N LEU A 14 45.10 -11.05 41.02
CA LEU A 14 43.68 -11.13 40.68
C LEU A 14 43.52 -10.92 39.16
N ALA A 15 43.38 -12.01 38.42
CA ALA A 15 42.99 -11.97 37.02
C ALA A 15 41.50 -11.59 36.94
N SER A 16 41.23 -10.31 36.64
CA SER A 16 39.89 -9.84 36.31
C SER A 16 39.47 -10.45 34.97
N VAL A 17 38.62 -11.46 35.01
CA VAL A 17 37.93 -11.95 33.79
C VAL A 17 36.96 -10.88 33.34
N ALA A 18 37.34 -10.10 32.34
CA ALA A 18 36.45 -9.20 31.65
C ALA A 18 35.41 -10.06 30.89
N VAL A 19 34.20 -10.17 31.44
CA VAL A 19 33.08 -10.76 30.74
C VAL A 19 32.70 -9.80 29.59
N PHE A 20 33.23 -10.07 28.41
CA PHE A 20 32.75 -9.46 27.17
C PHE A 20 31.28 -9.86 26.99
N ARG A 21 30.36 -9.03 27.44
CA ARG A 21 28.99 -9.09 26.95
C ARG A 21 29.04 -8.65 25.47
N PRO A 22 28.61 -9.49 24.51
CA PRO A 22 28.48 -9.01 23.14
C PRO A 22 27.54 -7.80 23.19
N ALA A 23 27.98 -6.67 22.66
CA ALA A 23 27.10 -5.54 22.41
C ALA A 23 25.98 -6.09 21.52
N VAL A 24 24.76 -6.18 22.07
CA VAL A 24 23.58 -6.47 21.27
C VAL A 24 23.54 -5.35 20.24
N ALA A 25 23.91 -5.67 19.00
CA ALA A 25 23.79 -4.74 17.90
C ALA A 25 22.32 -4.26 17.93
N ARG A 26 22.11 -2.99 18.21
CA ARG A 26 20.79 -2.36 18.26
C ARG A 26 20.20 -2.60 16.87
N THR A 27 19.21 -3.47 16.76
CA THR A 27 18.53 -3.74 15.50
C THR A 27 18.03 -2.41 14.95
N ARG A 28 18.36 -2.14 13.68
CA ARG A 28 17.95 -0.88 13.02
C ARG A 28 16.42 -0.79 13.11
N LYS A 29 15.91 0.33 13.63
CA LYS A 29 14.48 0.61 13.67
C LYS A 29 13.91 0.59 12.24
N LEU A 30 12.91 -0.26 11.99
CA LEU A 30 12.26 -0.38 10.68
C LEU A 30 11.28 0.79 10.47
N ARG A 31 11.30 1.36 9.28
CA ARG A 31 10.41 2.44 8.87
C ARG A 31 9.31 1.85 7.98
N PHE A 32 8.13 1.73 8.55
CA PHE A 32 6.96 1.22 7.84
C PHE A 32 6.11 2.36 7.28
N GLY A 33 5.53 2.12 6.09
CA GLY A 33 4.61 3.02 5.45
C GLY A 33 3.28 2.35 5.12
N VAL A 34 2.19 3.11 5.20
CA VAL A 34 0.86 2.68 4.75
C VAL A 34 0.17 3.79 3.97
N GLY A 35 -0.41 3.45 2.81
CA GLY A 35 -1.13 4.38 1.94
C GLY A 35 -2.43 4.90 2.55
N PRO A 36 -3.09 5.90 1.91
CA PRO A 36 -4.30 6.54 2.41
C PRO A 36 -5.54 5.64 2.19
N LEU A 37 -5.63 4.58 2.98
CA LEU A 37 -6.70 3.57 2.88
C LEU A 37 -7.99 3.98 3.60
N LEU A 38 -7.90 4.91 4.56
CA LEU A 38 -9.04 5.49 5.27
C LEU A 38 -9.05 7.03 5.10
N PRO A 39 -10.16 7.70 5.46
CA PRO A 39 -10.31 9.14 5.22
C PRO A 39 -9.27 10.04 5.87
N SER A 40 -8.65 9.60 6.97
CA SER A 40 -7.56 10.33 7.60
C SER A 40 -6.31 9.47 7.77
N PRO A 41 -5.10 10.06 7.74
CA PRO A 41 -3.85 9.35 8.05
C PRO A 41 -3.86 8.72 9.45
N GLU A 42 -4.46 9.38 10.43
CA GLU A 42 -4.54 8.89 11.80
C GLU A 42 -5.42 7.63 11.90
N ASP A 43 -6.59 7.64 11.24
CA ASP A 43 -7.47 6.46 11.20
C ASP A 43 -6.77 5.31 10.47
N THR A 44 -6.09 5.59 9.37
CA THR A 44 -5.31 4.60 8.63
C THR A 44 -4.22 4.01 9.52
N LYS A 45 -3.41 4.85 10.16
CA LYS A 45 -2.36 4.42 11.07
C LYS A 45 -2.90 3.54 12.19
N LYS A 46 -3.99 3.97 12.83
CA LYS A 46 -4.64 3.21 13.91
C LYS A 46 -5.13 1.85 13.44
N ALA A 47 -5.78 1.79 12.27
CA ALA A 47 -6.37 0.56 11.75
C ALA A 47 -5.32 -0.47 11.30
N TYR A 48 -4.15 -0.01 10.82
CA TYR A 48 -3.09 -0.88 10.31
C TYR A 48 -1.95 -1.10 11.31
N MET A 49 -1.92 -0.36 12.44
CA MET A 49 -0.92 -0.53 13.50
C MET A 49 -0.77 -1.98 13.98
N PRO A 50 -1.87 -2.77 14.20
CA PRO A 50 -1.71 -4.13 14.71
C PRO A 50 -0.88 -5.04 13.82
N VAL A 51 -1.07 -5.02 12.50
CA VAL A 51 -0.29 -5.88 11.58
C VAL A 51 1.16 -5.46 11.50
N PHE A 52 1.47 -4.16 11.54
CA PHE A 52 2.85 -3.69 11.52
C PHE A 52 3.55 -3.94 12.85
N ALA A 53 2.86 -3.83 13.98
CA ALA A 53 3.39 -4.20 15.29
C ALA A 53 3.66 -5.71 15.39
N TYR A 54 2.75 -6.54 14.85
CA TYR A 54 2.96 -7.98 14.74
C TYR A 54 4.19 -8.29 13.88
N LEU A 55 4.28 -7.70 12.69
CA LEU A 55 5.43 -7.89 11.79
C LEU A 55 6.75 -7.48 12.46
N ALA A 56 6.80 -6.33 13.12
CA ALA A 56 7.99 -5.86 13.82
C ALA A 56 8.42 -6.80 14.94
N LYS A 57 7.45 -7.33 15.69
CA LYS A 57 7.69 -8.33 16.76
C LYS A 57 8.31 -9.61 16.19
N GLU A 58 7.76 -10.14 15.11
CA GLU A 58 8.26 -11.36 14.46
C GLU A 58 9.65 -11.15 13.84
N LEU A 59 9.99 -9.91 13.47
CA LEU A 59 11.30 -9.51 12.96
C LEU A 59 12.30 -9.11 14.06
N ASP A 60 11.91 -9.19 15.34
CA ASP A 60 12.71 -8.76 16.51
C ASP A 60 13.27 -7.34 16.31
N SER A 61 12.42 -6.39 15.92
CA SER A 61 12.82 -5.03 15.54
C SER A 61 11.91 -3.96 16.13
N ASP A 62 12.51 -2.84 16.53
CA ASP A 62 11.75 -1.62 16.75
C ASP A 62 11.22 -1.08 15.42
N PHE A 63 10.14 -0.31 15.45
CA PHE A 63 9.59 0.28 14.23
C PHE A 63 8.97 1.66 14.45
N GLU A 64 8.75 2.35 13.36
CA GLU A 64 7.83 3.48 13.24
C GLU A 64 6.89 3.24 12.06
N LEU A 65 5.67 3.74 12.16
CA LEU A 65 4.66 3.65 11.11
C LEU A 65 4.23 5.05 10.68
N THR A 66 4.36 5.31 9.37
CA THR A 66 3.89 6.55 8.73
C THR A 66 2.71 6.22 7.82
N ALA A 67 1.61 6.94 7.97
CA ALA A 67 0.52 6.94 7.00
C ALA A 67 0.65 8.18 6.11
N THR A 68 0.54 8.01 4.80
CA THR A 68 0.59 9.12 3.84
C THR A 68 -0.79 9.73 3.59
N THR A 69 -0.82 10.96 3.09
CA THR A 69 -2.05 11.67 2.73
C THR A 69 -2.56 11.32 1.34
N ASP A 70 -1.67 10.82 0.48
CA ASP A 70 -1.96 10.49 -0.92
C ASP A 70 -1.07 9.33 -1.41
N TRP A 71 -1.47 8.69 -2.50
CA TRP A 71 -0.77 7.53 -3.06
C TRP A 71 0.54 7.90 -3.76
N ALA A 72 0.60 9.11 -4.36
CA ALA A 72 1.81 9.59 -5.01
C ALA A 72 2.92 9.83 -3.98
N GLY A 73 2.58 10.42 -2.83
CA GLY A 73 3.49 10.60 -1.71
C GLY A 73 4.06 9.29 -1.16
N MET A 74 3.25 8.23 -1.12
CA MET A 74 3.73 6.89 -0.74
C MET A 74 4.79 6.37 -1.71
N ALA A 75 4.55 6.50 -3.02
CA ALA A 75 5.52 6.08 -4.03
C ALA A 75 6.84 6.86 -3.92
N VAL A 76 6.76 8.17 -3.66
CA VAL A 76 7.93 9.03 -3.42
C VAL A 76 8.67 8.61 -2.16
N ALA A 77 7.99 8.38 -1.05
CA ALA A 77 8.62 8.01 0.22
C ALA A 77 9.37 6.66 0.12
N MET A 78 8.78 5.68 -0.57
CA MET A 78 9.47 4.41 -0.85
C MET A 78 10.64 4.63 -1.81
N GLY A 79 10.44 5.38 -2.90
CA GLY A 79 11.46 5.62 -3.91
C GLY A 79 12.65 6.43 -3.42
N SER A 80 12.48 7.29 -2.42
CA SER A 80 13.55 8.09 -1.80
C SER A 80 14.24 7.39 -0.62
N GLY A 81 13.92 6.13 -0.33
CA GLY A 81 14.52 5.38 0.77
C GLY A 81 14.10 5.84 2.16
N GLN A 82 12.97 6.53 2.28
CA GLN A 82 12.41 6.93 3.57
C GLN A 82 11.68 5.79 4.30
N LEU A 83 11.34 4.73 3.57
CA LEU A 83 10.63 3.56 4.07
C LEU A 83 11.43 2.29 3.77
N ASP A 84 11.42 1.34 4.71
CA ASP A 84 12.02 0.03 4.55
C ASP A 84 11.00 -1.00 4.06
N VAL A 85 9.76 -0.90 4.55
CA VAL A 85 8.61 -1.75 4.16
C VAL A 85 7.37 -0.87 4.00
N ALA A 86 6.60 -1.07 2.94
CA ALA A 86 5.38 -0.30 2.73
C ALA A 86 4.20 -1.14 2.24
N TRP A 87 3.01 -0.81 2.73
CA TRP A 87 1.74 -1.24 2.18
C TRP A 87 1.29 -0.23 1.14
N MET A 88 1.34 -0.60 -0.13
CA MET A 88 1.17 0.30 -1.27
C MET A 88 0.06 -0.18 -2.19
N GLY A 89 -0.71 0.77 -2.73
CA GLY A 89 -1.55 0.46 -3.89
C GLY A 89 -0.70 -0.02 -5.08
N PRO A 90 -1.24 -0.86 -5.96
CA PRO A 90 -0.47 -1.48 -7.06
C PRO A 90 0.26 -0.48 -7.96
N TRP A 91 -0.36 0.64 -8.29
CA TRP A 91 0.28 1.67 -9.12
C TRP A 91 1.41 2.40 -8.38
N GLY A 92 1.19 2.76 -7.11
CA GLY A 92 2.24 3.34 -6.28
C GLY A 92 3.46 2.43 -6.19
N TYR A 93 3.24 1.12 -6.02
CA TYR A 93 4.31 0.11 -6.07
C TYR A 93 5.04 0.11 -7.42
N VAL A 94 4.32 0.09 -8.53
CA VAL A 94 4.93 0.08 -9.86
C VAL A 94 5.76 1.35 -10.12
N ILE A 95 5.28 2.53 -9.72
CA ILE A 95 6.05 3.78 -9.80
C ILE A 95 7.35 3.66 -9.00
N ALA A 96 7.26 3.26 -7.73
CA ALA A 96 8.43 3.13 -6.87
C ALA A 96 9.39 2.04 -7.39
N ASN A 97 8.86 0.89 -7.83
CA ASN A 97 9.68 -0.16 -8.43
C ASN A 97 10.38 0.33 -9.71
N ASN A 98 9.71 1.04 -10.60
CA ASN A 98 10.30 1.58 -11.82
C ASN A 98 11.46 2.56 -11.51
N ALA A 99 11.34 3.35 -10.43
CA ALA A 99 12.37 4.30 -10.01
C ALA A 99 13.56 3.66 -9.29
N THR A 100 13.34 2.64 -8.44
CA THR A 100 14.35 2.17 -7.48
C THR A 100 14.55 0.66 -7.42
N ASN A 101 13.78 -0.13 -8.15
CA ASN A 101 13.76 -1.61 -8.04
C ASN A 101 13.30 -2.14 -6.66
N CYS A 102 12.50 -1.38 -5.92
CA CYS A 102 11.86 -1.92 -4.71
C CYS A 102 11.06 -3.19 -5.04
N GLN A 103 10.91 -4.11 -4.08
CA GLN A 103 10.42 -5.46 -4.35
C GLN A 103 9.09 -5.72 -3.65
N ALA A 104 8.06 -6.15 -4.38
CA ALA A 104 6.87 -6.72 -3.77
C ALA A 104 7.17 -8.13 -3.27
N VAL A 105 6.75 -8.45 -2.05
CA VAL A 105 6.93 -9.76 -1.43
C VAL A 105 5.61 -10.46 -1.11
N ALA A 106 4.55 -9.68 -0.88
CA ALA A 106 3.22 -10.21 -0.62
C ALA A 106 2.15 -9.30 -1.21
N THR A 107 0.97 -9.85 -1.47
CA THR A 107 -0.25 -9.10 -1.74
C THR A 107 -1.35 -9.52 -0.78
N VAL A 108 -2.19 -8.56 -0.38
CA VAL A 108 -3.22 -8.79 0.61
C VAL A 108 -4.43 -9.51 0.00
N LYS A 109 -5.08 -10.36 0.80
CA LYS A 109 -6.40 -10.94 0.50
C LYS A 109 -7.50 -10.12 1.15
N TYR A 110 -8.56 -9.88 0.41
CA TYR A 110 -9.81 -9.30 0.86
C TYR A 110 -10.96 -10.25 0.46
N ASP A 111 -11.74 -10.71 1.43
CA ASP A 111 -12.71 -11.81 1.24
C ASP A 111 -12.06 -13.02 0.54
N ASP A 112 -10.89 -13.43 1.02
CA ASP A 112 -10.05 -14.52 0.51
C ASP A 112 -9.53 -14.38 -0.93
N LYS A 113 -9.69 -13.20 -1.55
CA LYS A 113 -9.24 -12.94 -2.91
C LYS A 113 -8.10 -11.92 -2.94
N PRO A 114 -6.99 -12.18 -3.65
CA PRO A 114 -5.89 -11.23 -3.80
C PRO A 114 -6.14 -10.22 -4.95
N ILE A 115 -7.42 -9.92 -5.24
CA ILE A 115 -7.85 -9.03 -6.32
C ILE A 115 -8.92 -8.05 -5.85
N TYR A 116 -9.09 -6.96 -6.60
CA TYR A 116 -10.17 -5.99 -6.45
C TYR A 116 -10.53 -5.37 -7.82
N TYR A 117 -11.49 -4.46 -7.86
CA TYR A 117 -11.96 -3.84 -9.09
C TYR A 117 -11.96 -2.32 -9.01
N ALA A 118 -11.45 -1.66 -10.04
CA ALA A 118 -11.75 -0.25 -10.27
C ALA A 118 -13.19 -0.13 -10.74
N ILE A 119 -13.90 0.88 -10.24
CA ILE A 119 -15.27 1.18 -10.63
C ILE A 119 -15.41 2.66 -10.99
N ILE A 120 -16.41 2.97 -11.80
CA ILE A 120 -16.92 4.32 -11.95
C ILE A 120 -18.36 4.31 -11.41
N ILE A 121 -18.60 5.16 -10.44
CA ILE A 121 -19.90 5.37 -9.83
C ILE A 121 -20.56 6.61 -10.44
N ALA A 122 -21.87 6.61 -10.46
CA ALA A 122 -22.69 7.73 -10.95
C ALA A 122 -23.88 7.99 -10.04
N ARG A 123 -24.44 9.20 -10.11
CA ARG A 123 -25.72 9.50 -9.48
C ARG A 123 -26.79 8.53 -9.96
N PRO A 124 -27.75 8.13 -9.09
CA PRO A 124 -28.77 7.14 -9.45
C PRO A 124 -29.63 7.56 -10.64
N ASP A 125 -29.92 8.87 -10.75
CA ASP A 125 -30.78 9.47 -11.77
C ASP A 125 -30.07 9.73 -13.11
N LEU A 126 -28.72 9.58 -13.19
CA LEU A 126 -28.00 9.75 -14.44
C LEU A 126 -28.35 8.63 -15.42
N PRO A 127 -28.97 8.93 -16.59
CA PRO A 127 -29.30 7.90 -17.57
C PRO A 127 -28.03 7.43 -18.28
N VAL A 128 -27.59 6.20 -18.03
CA VAL A 128 -26.44 5.58 -18.69
C VAL A 128 -26.83 4.18 -19.12
N SER A 129 -26.97 3.96 -20.42
CA SER A 129 -27.21 2.67 -21.04
C SER A 129 -25.95 2.13 -21.70
N LYS A 130 -25.12 3.05 -22.27
CA LYS A 130 -23.87 2.71 -22.94
C LYS A 130 -22.74 3.61 -22.44
N PHE A 131 -21.94 3.07 -21.53
CA PHE A 131 -20.76 3.78 -21.03
C PHE A 131 -19.56 3.56 -21.99
N PRO A 132 -18.74 4.60 -22.33
CA PRO A 132 -18.84 5.97 -21.84
C PRO A 132 -19.74 6.90 -22.67
N ASP A 133 -20.28 6.47 -23.81
CA ASP A 133 -20.90 7.32 -24.85
C ASP A 133 -21.99 8.24 -24.27
N ASP A 134 -22.88 7.72 -23.42
CA ASP A 134 -23.98 8.47 -22.81
C ASP A 134 -23.53 9.50 -21.77
N THR A 135 -22.24 9.53 -21.46
CA THR A 135 -21.69 10.40 -20.40
C THR A 135 -20.89 11.58 -20.92
N ARG A 136 -20.87 11.81 -22.26
CA ARG A 136 -20.14 12.94 -22.85
C ARG A 136 -20.61 14.28 -22.26
N GLY A 137 -19.64 15.11 -21.86
CA GLY A 137 -19.89 16.44 -21.29
C GLY A 137 -20.40 16.41 -19.83
N ARG A 138 -20.57 15.24 -19.21
CA ARG A 138 -20.92 15.12 -17.80
C ARG A 138 -19.70 15.40 -16.91
N SER A 139 -19.94 15.79 -15.66
CA SER A 139 -18.87 15.98 -14.70
C SER A 139 -18.36 14.63 -14.18
N ILE A 140 -17.03 14.50 -14.07
CA ILE A 140 -16.39 13.33 -13.48
C ILE A 140 -15.21 13.75 -12.60
N SER A 141 -15.12 13.14 -11.41
CA SER A 141 -14.01 13.32 -10.49
C SER A 141 -13.15 12.07 -10.47
N PHE A 142 -11.90 12.18 -10.89
CA PHE A 142 -10.89 11.14 -10.73
C PHE A 142 -10.20 11.31 -9.38
N ALA A 143 -9.75 10.20 -8.81
CA ALA A 143 -8.99 10.23 -7.57
C ALA A 143 -7.55 10.71 -7.79
N ASP A 144 -6.72 10.61 -6.75
CA ASP A 144 -5.30 10.95 -6.75
C ASP A 144 -4.53 10.24 -7.88
N VAL A 145 -3.59 10.95 -8.51
CA VAL A 145 -2.81 10.46 -9.66
C VAL A 145 -1.92 9.24 -9.35
N GLY A 146 -1.64 8.97 -8.09
CA GLY A 146 -0.97 7.76 -7.62
C GLY A 146 -1.92 6.59 -7.40
N SER A 147 -3.24 6.81 -7.50
CA SER A 147 -4.24 5.75 -7.32
C SER A 147 -4.32 4.84 -8.54
N THR A 148 -4.30 3.52 -8.30
CA THR A 148 -4.50 2.51 -9.35
C THR A 148 -5.90 2.57 -9.92
N SER A 149 -6.91 2.36 -9.08
CA SER A 149 -8.32 2.25 -9.48
C SER A 149 -8.97 3.60 -9.73
N GLY A 150 -8.51 4.63 -9.03
CA GLY A 150 -9.11 5.95 -9.13
C GLY A 150 -8.51 6.83 -10.21
N TRP A 151 -7.33 6.47 -10.74
CA TRP A 151 -6.69 7.28 -11.77
C TRP A 151 -6.09 6.46 -12.91
N LEU A 152 -5.14 5.55 -12.63
CA LEU A 152 -4.40 4.85 -13.69
C LEU A 152 -5.33 4.03 -14.59
N ILE A 153 -6.11 3.13 -14.00
CA ILE A 153 -6.93 2.19 -14.76
C ILE A 153 -8.06 2.89 -15.54
N PRO A 154 -8.83 3.82 -14.95
CA PRO A 154 -9.78 4.62 -15.74
C PRO A 154 -9.12 5.42 -16.88
N THR A 155 -7.93 5.99 -16.64
CA THR A 155 -7.16 6.71 -17.68
C THR A 155 -6.70 5.77 -18.80
N TYR A 156 -6.21 4.58 -18.44
CA TYR A 156 -5.83 3.56 -19.41
C TYR A 156 -7.03 3.14 -20.30
N TYR A 157 -8.17 2.83 -19.67
CA TYR A 157 -9.37 2.47 -20.42
C TYR A 157 -9.87 3.62 -21.31
N ALA A 158 -9.85 4.86 -20.81
CA ALA A 158 -10.24 6.02 -21.61
C ALA A 158 -9.38 6.13 -22.87
N LYS A 159 -8.06 6.08 -22.75
CA LYS A 159 -7.13 6.25 -23.86
C LYS A 159 -7.07 5.03 -24.77
N GLU A 160 -6.91 3.83 -24.21
CA GLU A 160 -6.57 2.64 -24.97
C GLU A 160 -7.80 1.84 -25.41
N VAL A 161 -8.87 1.83 -24.62
CA VAL A 161 -10.06 1.02 -24.89
C VAL A 161 -11.18 1.86 -25.51
N TRP A 162 -11.56 2.96 -24.83
CA TRP A 162 -12.66 3.84 -25.33
C TRP A 162 -12.19 4.86 -26.35
N LYS A 163 -10.86 5.05 -26.51
CA LYS A 163 -10.26 6.00 -27.46
C LYS A 163 -10.75 7.42 -27.27
N ILE A 164 -10.88 7.85 -26.02
CA ILE A 164 -11.27 9.21 -25.64
C ILE A 164 -10.16 9.86 -24.79
N ASP A 165 -10.07 11.19 -24.87
CA ASP A 165 -9.33 11.98 -23.90
C ASP A 165 -10.29 12.38 -22.76
N PRO A 166 -10.06 11.95 -21.51
CA PRO A 166 -10.93 12.27 -20.39
C PRO A 166 -11.20 13.77 -20.23
N ARG A 167 -10.18 14.60 -20.44
CA ARG A 167 -10.24 16.06 -20.26
C ARG A 167 -11.07 16.76 -21.34
N MET A 168 -11.16 16.15 -22.51
CA MET A 168 -11.96 16.67 -23.63
C MET A 168 -13.36 16.06 -23.68
N PHE A 169 -13.48 14.84 -23.15
CA PHE A 169 -14.74 14.09 -23.21
C PHE A 169 -15.70 14.46 -22.07
N TRP A 170 -15.15 14.66 -20.85
CA TRP A 170 -15.89 15.00 -19.63
C TRP A 170 -15.52 16.39 -19.10
N LYS A 171 -16.36 16.93 -18.22
CA LYS A 171 -15.98 18.02 -17.30
C LYS A 171 -15.13 17.38 -16.20
N TYR A 172 -13.84 17.28 -16.46
CA TYR A 172 -12.89 16.46 -15.71
C TYR A 172 -12.29 17.21 -14.53
N SER A 173 -12.19 16.53 -13.39
CA SER A 173 -11.34 16.91 -12.25
C SER A 173 -10.58 15.69 -11.73
N GLU A 174 -9.49 15.91 -10.99
CA GLU A 174 -8.68 14.84 -10.37
C GLU A 174 -8.09 15.30 -9.05
N GLY A 175 -7.56 14.35 -8.24
CA GLY A 175 -6.89 14.62 -6.98
C GLY A 175 -7.76 14.42 -5.73
N ALA A 176 -9.00 13.99 -5.89
CA ALA A 176 -9.87 13.67 -4.76
C ALA A 176 -9.44 12.37 -4.05
N THR A 177 -9.83 12.20 -2.80
CA THR A 177 -9.78 10.88 -2.16
C THR A 177 -10.96 10.02 -2.63
N HIS A 178 -10.84 8.69 -2.54
CA HIS A 178 -11.94 7.79 -2.87
C HIS A 178 -13.19 8.07 -2.02
N ALA A 179 -13.00 8.31 -0.72
CA ALA A 179 -14.11 8.66 0.17
C ALA A 179 -14.79 9.98 -0.22
N ALA A 180 -14.01 11.00 -0.63
CA ALA A 180 -14.56 12.26 -1.12
C ALA A 180 -15.36 12.07 -2.41
N ASN A 181 -14.89 11.22 -3.32
CA ASN A 181 -15.60 10.87 -4.56
C ASN A 181 -16.95 10.21 -4.29
N GLU A 182 -17.00 9.24 -3.36
CA GLU A 182 -18.27 8.60 -2.94
C GLU A 182 -19.28 9.62 -2.40
N VAL A 183 -18.82 10.52 -1.51
CA VAL A 183 -19.67 11.57 -0.93
C VAL A 183 -20.13 12.56 -2.00
N ALA A 184 -19.24 13.00 -2.89
CA ALA A 184 -19.54 13.98 -3.92
C ALA A 184 -20.61 13.49 -4.91
N VAL A 185 -20.53 12.23 -5.35
CA VAL A 185 -21.55 11.61 -6.21
C VAL A 185 -22.86 11.45 -5.45
N SER A 186 -22.82 10.93 -4.22
CA SER A 186 -24.00 10.69 -3.40
C SER A 186 -24.74 11.98 -3.03
N ALA A 187 -24.01 13.11 -2.93
CA ALA A 187 -24.56 14.44 -2.69
C ALA A 187 -24.96 15.19 -3.97
N GLY A 188 -24.75 14.60 -5.16
CA GLY A 188 -25.05 15.22 -6.45
C GLY A 188 -24.12 16.38 -6.83
N GLN A 189 -22.94 16.50 -6.20
CA GLN A 189 -21.96 17.55 -6.50
C GLN A 189 -21.24 17.30 -7.83
N VAL A 190 -21.07 16.03 -8.20
CA VAL A 190 -20.56 15.58 -9.50
C VAL A 190 -21.46 14.48 -10.05
N ASP A 191 -21.52 14.34 -11.37
CA ASP A 191 -22.36 13.31 -12.01
C ASP A 191 -21.77 11.90 -11.78
N MET A 192 -20.45 11.80 -11.83
CA MET A 192 -19.71 10.53 -11.76
C MET A 192 -18.39 10.69 -11.01
N ALA A 193 -17.87 9.60 -10.49
CA ALA A 193 -16.51 9.57 -9.93
C ALA A 193 -15.87 8.18 -10.06
N THR A 194 -14.54 8.15 -10.01
CA THR A 194 -13.79 6.90 -9.94
C THR A 194 -13.65 6.46 -8.50
N ASP A 195 -13.73 5.15 -8.29
CA ASP A 195 -13.56 4.51 -6.99
C ASP A 195 -13.08 3.06 -7.15
N PHE A 196 -13.14 2.28 -6.09
CA PHE A 196 -12.97 0.83 -6.09
C PHE A 196 -14.02 0.14 -5.23
N ASP A 197 -14.34 -1.08 -5.61
CA ASP A 197 -15.44 -1.87 -5.06
C ASP A 197 -15.41 -1.97 -3.53
N ARG A 198 -14.23 -2.16 -2.93
CA ARG A 198 -14.06 -2.29 -1.48
C ARG A 198 -14.33 -0.99 -0.72
N ASN A 199 -13.88 0.16 -1.26
CA ASN A 199 -14.14 1.46 -0.62
C ASN A 199 -15.64 1.75 -0.60
N ARG A 200 -16.31 1.60 -1.75
CA ARG A 200 -17.77 1.76 -1.84
C ARG A 200 -18.49 0.88 -0.80
N ASN A 201 -18.14 -0.41 -0.73
CA ASN A 201 -18.72 -1.35 0.23
C ASN A 201 -18.45 -0.93 1.69
N ALA A 202 -17.24 -0.47 2.01
CA ALA A 202 -16.87 0.02 3.34
C ALA A 202 -17.62 1.29 3.71
N MET A 203 -17.77 2.24 2.78
CA MET A 203 -18.51 3.49 2.99
C MET A 203 -20.00 3.23 3.26
N ILE A 204 -20.60 2.27 2.54
CA ILE A 204 -21.99 1.83 2.78
C ILE A 204 -22.11 1.15 4.14
N ALA A 205 -21.25 0.19 4.44
CA ALA A 205 -21.27 -0.53 5.72
C ALA A 205 -21.08 0.39 6.94
N ALA A 206 -20.27 1.45 6.79
CA ALA A 206 -20.07 2.48 7.82
C ALA A 206 -21.18 3.53 7.88
N GLY A 207 -22.23 3.42 7.04
CA GLY A 207 -23.32 4.40 6.96
C GLY A 207 -22.89 5.79 6.47
N ARG A 208 -21.71 5.91 5.84
CA ARG A 208 -21.20 7.17 5.29
C ARG A 208 -21.94 7.59 4.02
N VAL A 209 -22.37 6.63 3.23
CA VAL A 209 -23.23 6.80 2.06
C VAL A 209 -24.31 5.72 2.08
N LYS A 210 -25.49 6.01 1.47
CA LYS A 210 -26.54 5.00 1.32
C LYS A 210 -26.24 4.10 0.12
N ALA A 211 -26.67 2.85 0.16
CA ALA A 211 -26.44 1.88 -0.93
C ALA A 211 -27.07 2.31 -2.26
N ASP A 212 -28.17 3.06 -2.22
CA ASP A 212 -28.93 3.57 -3.34
C ASP A 212 -28.57 5.01 -3.76
N SER A 213 -27.64 5.66 -3.03
CA SER A 213 -27.24 7.05 -3.34
C SER A 213 -26.30 7.18 -4.53
N ASN A 214 -25.78 6.07 -5.03
CA ASN A 214 -25.04 5.97 -6.28
C ASN A 214 -25.18 4.58 -6.91
N LYS A 215 -24.81 4.46 -8.19
CA LYS A 215 -24.79 3.20 -8.93
C LYS A 215 -23.46 3.02 -9.64
N ILE A 216 -23.00 1.76 -9.78
CA ILE A 216 -21.84 1.42 -10.59
C ILE A 216 -22.27 1.42 -12.06
N ILE A 217 -21.57 2.20 -12.89
CA ILE A 217 -21.81 2.29 -14.34
C ILE A 217 -20.70 1.65 -15.18
N TRP A 218 -19.55 1.36 -14.55
CA TRP A 218 -18.44 0.64 -15.15
C TRP A 218 -17.60 -0.05 -14.09
N GLN A 219 -17.03 -1.19 -14.46
CA GLN A 219 -16.10 -1.96 -13.65
C GLN A 219 -14.96 -2.52 -14.51
N SER A 220 -13.74 -2.48 -14.00
CA SER A 220 -12.56 -3.02 -14.68
C SER A 220 -12.53 -4.56 -14.69
N SER A 221 -11.61 -5.13 -15.46
CA SER A 221 -11.09 -6.49 -15.20
C SER A 221 -10.47 -6.56 -13.80
N PRO A 222 -10.31 -7.76 -13.21
CA PRO A 222 -9.67 -7.93 -11.90
C PRO A 222 -8.27 -7.31 -11.88
N LEU A 223 -7.98 -6.58 -10.81
CA LEU A 223 -6.68 -5.95 -10.54
C LEU A 223 -5.99 -6.70 -9.40
N PRO A 224 -4.66 -6.85 -9.41
CA PRO A 224 -3.95 -7.36 -8.24
C PRO A 224 -4.18 -6.43 -7.06
N ASN A 225 -4.27 -7.00 -5.85
CA ASN A 225 -4.48 -6.22 -4.64
C ASN A 225 -3.20 -5.52 -4.18
N ASP A 226 -3.29 -4.75 -3.08
CA ASP A 226 -2.18 -3.94 -2.57
C ASP A 226 -0.93 -4.76 -2.30
N ALA A 227 0.22 -4.17 -2.60
CA ALA A 227 1.53 -4.76 -2.40
C ALA A 227 2.06 -4.48 -0.99
N ILE A 228 2.68 -5.48 -0.37
CA ILE A 228 3.69 -5.25 0.65
C ILE A 228 5.03 -5.25 -0.07
N ALA A 229 5.68 -4.10 -0.07
CA ALA A 229 6.93 -3.88 -0.79
C ALA A 229 8.07 -3.53 0.17
N LEU A 230 9.28 -3.97 -0.16
CA LEU A 230 10.51 -3.62 0.55
C LEU A 230 11.38 -2.72 -0.32
N ALA A 231 12.18 -1.87 0.33
CA ALA A 231 13.19 -1.05 -0.33
C ALA A 231 14.15 -1.94 -1.16
N HIS A 232 14.73 -1.36 -2.22
CA HIS A 232 15.59 -2.10 -3.15
C HIS A 232 16.85 -2.70 -2.51
N ASP A 233 17.37 -2.05 -1.47
CA ASP A 233 18.55 -2.44 -0.71
C ASP A 233 18.23 -3.32 0.51
N ALA A 234 16.97 -3.75 0.65
CA ALA A 234 16.59 -4.67 1.71
C ALA A 234 17.33 -6.00 1.56
N PRO A 235 17.94 -6.53 2.64
CA PRO A 235 18.56 -7.85 2.61
C PRO A 235 17.58 -8.93 2.17
N THR A 236 18.06 -9.91 1.39
CA THR A 236 17.24 -11.03 0.91
C THR A 236 16.58 -11.78 2.07
N GLU A 237 17.30 -11.97 3.16
CA GLU A 237 16.82 -12.63 4.38
C GLU A 237 15.63 -11.86 4.98
N LEU A 238 15.70 -10.53 5.02
CA LEU A 238 14.58 -9.70 5.49
C LEU A 238 13.37 -9.86 4.58
N SER A 239 13.57 -9.81 3.26
CA SER A 239 12.49 -9.97 2.28
C SER A 239 11.78 -11.32 2.43
N GLN A 240 12.55 -12.40 2.56
CA GLN A 240 12.03 -13.75 2.77
C GLN A 240 11.31 -13.88 4.12
N HIS A 241 11.86 -13.27 5.18
CA HIS A 241 11.25 -13.31 6.50
C HIS A 241 9.93 -12.54 6.54
N VAL A 242 9.89 -11.32 5.99
CA VAL A 242 8.65 -10.53 5.86
C VAL A 242 7.58 -11.32 5.09
N GLN A 243 7.95 -11.90 3.93
CA GLN A 243 7.01 -12.72 3.15
C GLN A 243 6.48 -13.90 3.97
N LYS A 244 7.37 -14.66 4.62
CA LYS A 244 7.01 -15.82 5.44
C LYS A 244 6.06 -15.44 6.58
N VAL A 245 6.37 -14.40 7.34
CA VAL A 245 5.55 -13.93 8.46
C VAL A 245 4.15 -13.53 7.98
N LEU A 246 4.07 -12.71 6.93
CA LEU A 246 2.77 -12.22 6.44
C LEU A 246 1.92 -13.35 5.84
N THR A 247 2.51 -14.24 5.05
CA THR A 247 1.77 -15.34 4.41
C THR A 247 1.38 -16.46 5.36
N ALA A 248 1.97 -16.49 6.56
CA ALA A 248 1.58 -17.41 7.63
C ALA A 248 0.37 -16.92 8.44
N ILE A 249 0.00 -15.62 8.33
CA ILE A 249 -1.18 -15.09 9.03
C ILE A 249 -2.43 -15.85 8.58
N THR A 250 -3.04 -16.58 9.51
CA THR A 250 -4.29 -17.30 9.29
C THR A 250 -5.48 -16.35 9.23
N VAL A 251 -6.61 -16.81 8.69
CA VAL A 251 -7.87 -16.02 8.66
C VAL A 251 -8.33 -15.63 10.07
N GLU A 252 -8.08 -16.49 11.07
CA GLU A 252 -8.44 -16.19 12.46
C GLU A 252 -7.57 -15.09 13.05
N GLU A 253 -6.25 -15.16 12.86
CA GLU A 253 -5.32 -14.10 13.29
C GLU A 253 -5.58 -12.77 12.56
N ALA A 254 -5.93 -12.84 11.28
CA ALA A 254 -6.26 -11.67 10.47
C ALA A 254 -7.39 -10.83 11.09
N LYS A 255 -8.36 -11.43 11.77
CA LYS A 255 -9.46 -10.70 12.43
C LYS A 255 -8.99 -9.72 13.49
N SER A 256 -7.85 -10.00 14.14
CA SER A 256 -7.26 -9.12 15.16
C SER A 256 -6.16 -8.21 14.62
N LEU A 257 -5.53 -8.60 13.52
CA LEU A 257 -4.36 -7.91 12.96
C LEU A 257 -4.71 -6.96 11.82
N LEU A 258 -5.78 -7.22 11.10
CA LEU A 258 -6.14 -6.51 9.86
C LEU A 258 -7.51 -5.81 9.99
N PRO A 259 -7.75 -4.76 9.21
CA PRO A 259 -9.08 -4.19 9.10
C PRO A 259 -10.12 -5.22 8.64
N PRO A 260 -11.42 -4.99 8.91
CA PRO A 260 -12.49 -5.93 8.56
C PRO A 260 -12.44 -6.37 7.10
N ARG A 261 -12.73 -7.66 6.86
CA ARG A 261 -12.77 -8.35 5.56
C ARG A 261 -11.39 -8.63 4.94
N TYR A 262 -10.29 -8.08 5.49
CA TYR A 262 -8.96 -8.57 5.10
C TYR A 262 -8.68 -9.91 5.78
N THR A 263 -8.23 -10.91 5.01
CA THR A 263 -8.16 -12.31 5.44
C THR A 263 -6.75 -12.90 5.40
N GLY A 264 -5.74 -12.07 5.21
CA GLY A 264 -4.33 -12.47 5.19
C GLY A 264 -3.62 -12.08 3.89
N PHE A 265 -2.56 -12.80 3.55
CA PHE A 265 -1.68 -12.47 2.44
C PHE A 265 -1.37 -13.71 1.59
N VAL A 266 -0.96 -13.50 0.35
CA VAL A 266 -0.32 -14.50 -0.50
C VAL A 266 1.01 -13.96 -1.02
N PRO A 267 1.98 -14.81 -1.39
CA PRO A 267 3.23 -14.37 -2.00
C PRO A 267 2.96 -13.54 -3.26
N ALA A 268 3.75 -12.50 -3.46
CA ALA A 268 3.74 -11.69 -4.67
C ALA A 268 5.16 -11.36 -5.12
N THR A 269 5.28 -11.03 -6.39
CA THR A 269 6.50 -10.54 -7.02
C THR A 269 6.15 -9.40 -7.95
N HIS A 270 7.14 -8.78 -8.59
CA HIS A 270 6.87 -7.76 -9.61
C HIS A 270 5.95 -8.27 -10.74
N ALA A 271 6.07 -9.54 -11.12
CA ALA A 271 5.23 -10.15 -12.14
C ALA A 271 3.72 -10.13 -11.78
N THR A 272 3.37 -10.14 -10.50
CA THR A 272 1.98 -9.97 -10.02
C THR A 272 1.37 -8.65 -10.51
N TYR A 273 2.19 -7.61 -10.68
CA TYR A 273 1.77 -6.26 -11.06
C TYR A 273 2.04 -5.90 -12.52
N ALA A 274 2.38 -6.88 -13.37
CA ALA A 274 2.70 -6.66 -14.79
C ALA A 274 1.57 -5.96 -15.58
N SER A 275 0.30 -6.25 -15.24
CA SER A 275 -0.85 -5.57 -15.87
C SER A 275 -0.92 -4.08 -15.52
N ILE A 276 -0.52 -3.72 -14.30
CA ILE A 276 -0.46 -2.34 -13.82
C ILE A 276 0.69 -1.59 -14.48
N GLU A 277 1.86 -2.24 -14.58
CA GLU A 277 3.01 -1.69 -15.30
C GLU A 277 2.67 -1.44 -16.78
N LYS A 278 2.04 -2.40 -17.46
CA LYS A 278 1.56 -2.24 -18.83
C LYS A 278 0.64 -1.03 -18.99
N ALA A 279 -0.29 -0.84 -18.06
CA ALA A 279 -1.17 0.33 -18.08
C ALA A 279 -0.37 1.64 -17.89
N GLY A 280 0.57 1.67 -16.95
CA GLY A 280 1.45 2.82 -16.70
C GLY A 280 2.31 3.21 -17.90
N LEU A 281 2.86 2.22 -18.61
CA LEU A 281 3.59 2.40 -19.88
C LEU A 281 2.67 2.98 -20.96
N ALA A 282 1.49 2.40 -21.15
CA ALA A 282 0.52 2.81 -22.17
C ALA A 282 0.04 4.25 -21.98
N VAL A 283 -0.18 4.69 -20.73
CA VAL A 283 -0.57 6.09 -20.46
C VAL A 283 0.64 7.06 -20.46
N GLY A 284 1.87 6.56 -20.62
CA GLY A 284 3.11 7.36 -20.70
C GLY A 284 3.58 7.92 -19.35
N LYS A 285 3.24 7.30 -18.23
CA LYS A 285 3.62 7.75 -16.90
C LYS A 285 4.91 7.13 -16.37
N ILE A 286 5.28 5.99 -16.89
CA ILE A 286 6.59 5.35 -16.68
C ILE A 286 7.20 5.01 -18.04
N LYS A 287 8.51 4.80 -18.06
CA LYS A 287 9.23 4.36 -19.25
C LYS A 287 9.65 2.90 -19.08
N ALA A 288 9.67 2.16 -20.19
CA ALA A 288 10.27 0.84 -20.18
C ALA A 288 11.75 0.96 -19.74
N ARG A 289 12.18 0.04 -18.89
CA ARG A 289 13.59 -0.03 -18.50
C ARG A 289 14.43 -0.43 -19.70
N ALA A 290 15.59 0.18 -19.83
CA ALA A 290 16.60 -0.33 -20.75
C ALA A 290 17.02 -1.74 -20.27
N THR A 291 16.87 -2.73 -21.14
CA THR A 291 17.31 -4.11 -20.91
C THR A 291 18.82 -4.20 -20.96
#